data_08aaf001069f140e64a43552162d693d
#
_entry.id   08aaf001069f140e64a43552162d693d
#
_cell.length_a   1.000
_cell.length_b   1.000
_cell.length_c   1.000
_cell.angle_alpha   90.00
_cell.angle_beta   90.00
_cell.angle_gamma   90.00
#
_symmetry.space_group_name_H-M   'P 1'
#
loop_
_entity.id
_entity.type
_entity.pdbx_description
1 polymer ?
#
loop_
_entity_poly.entity_id
_entity_poly.type
_entity_poly.pdbx_seq_one_letter_code
_entity_poly.pdbx_strand_id
1 'polypeptide(L)'
;MIEKIKGLIESTQGIVELAWVQYKPQIEGIVSALKERKNAPERDIERLLDGILDFCFDERFRAKFDEICLLSETLYPQLSQAYKRYVVDLWDKELEE
;
A
#
# COMPACT_ATOMS: atom_id res chain seq x y z
N MET A 1 4.70 2.18 -33.00
CA MET A 1 3.64 1.74 -32.10
C MET A 1 4.16 0.90 -30.94
N ILE A 2 4.93 -0.14 -31.25
CA ILE A 2 5.51 -1.00 -30.23
C ILE A 2 6.45 -0.22 -29.30
N GLU A 3 7.21 0.72 -29.84
CA GLU A 3 8.12 1.54 -29.06
C GLU A 3 7.42 2.46 -28.07
N LYS A 4 6.23 2.97 -28.41
CA LYS A 4 5.43 3.80 -27.52
C LYS A 4 4.90 3.03 -26.31
N ILE A 5 4.44 1.80 -26.55
CA ILE A 5 3.94 0.93 -25.48
C ILE A 5 5.08 0.56 -24.55
N LYS A 6 6.24 0.22 -25.13
CA LYS A 6 7.43 -0.12 -24.37
C LYS A 6 7.90 1.04 -23.49
N GLY A 7 7.89 2.27 -24.03
CA GLY A 7 8.24 3.47 -23.27
C GLY A 7 7.28 3.75 -22.13
N LEU A 8 5.97 3.51 -22.34
CA LEU A 8 4.96 3.68 -21.30
C LEU A 8 5.14 2.66 -20.17
N ILE A 9 5.46 1.42 -20.50
CA ILE A 9 5.70 0.37 -19.52
C ILE A 9 6.95 0.69 -18.71
N GLU A 10 8.02 1.11 -19.36
CA GLU A 10 9.26 1.50 -18.69
C GLU A 10 9.06 2.70 -17.77
N SER A 11 8.27 3.70 -18.22
CA SER A 11 7.93 4.86 -17.39
C SER A 11 7.12 4.47 -16.18
N THR A 12 6.15 3.58 -16.35
CA THR A 12 5.30 3.10 -15.25
C THR A 12 6.14 2.35 -14.23
N GLN A 13 7.05 1.49 -14.67
CA GLN A 13 7.96 0.76 -13.77
C GLN A 13 8.88 1.73 -13.03
N GLY A 14 9.39 2.75 -13.72
CA GLY A 14 10.22 3.78 -13.10
C GLY A 14 9.47 4.54 -12.01
N ILE A 15 8.21 4.88 -12.26
CA ILE A 15 7.36 5.57 -11.28
C ILE A 15 7.12 4.67 -10.05
N VAL A 16 6.83 3.39 -10.25
CA VAL A 16 6.62 2.45 -9.15
C VAL A 16 7.88 2.29 -8.31
N GLU A 17 9.05 2.15 -8.95
CA GLU A 17 10.31 2.04 -8.23
C GLU A 17 10.61 3.29 -7.43
N LEU A 18 10.37 4.46 -8.00
CA LEU A 18 10.58 5.72 -7.32
C LEU A 18 9.62 5.84 -6.12
N ALA A 19 8.36 5.48 -6.31
CA ALA A 19 7.37 5.47 -5.24
C ALA A 19 7.79 4.52 -4.12
N TRP A 20 8.28 3.34 -4.47
CA TRP A 20 8.74 2.36 -3.48
C TRP A 20 9.87 2.93 -2.63
N VAL A 21 10.86 3.56 -3.26
CA VAL A 21 11.98 4.18 -2.55
C VAL A 21 11.49 5.27 -1.61
N GLN A 22 10.51 6.07 -2.04
CA GLN A 22 9.96 7.16 -1.23
C GLN A 22 9.12 6.66 -0.06
N TYR A 23 8.29 5.65 -0.29
CA TYR A 23 7.39 5.15 0.76
C TYR A 23 8.04 4.18 1.72
N LYS A 24 9.11 3.51 1.31
CA LYS A 24 9.73 2.48 2.13
C LYS A 24 10.09 2.93 3.55
N PRO A 25 10.73 4.10 3.77
CA PRO A 25 11.00 4.55 5.13
C PRO A 25 9.74 4.79 5.96
N GLN A 26 8.70 5.33 5.34
CA GLN A 26 7.41 5.57 6.01
C GLN A 26 6.75 4.25 6.39
N ILE A 27 6.75 3.30 5.46
CA ILE A 27 6.20 1.97 5.70
C ILE A 27 6.93 1.29 6.85
N GLU A 28 8.26 1.28 6.82
CA GLU A 28 9.08 0.66 7.86
C GLU A 28 8.86 1.31 9.22
N GLY A 29 8.71 2.65 9.23
CA GLY A 29 8.46 3.39 10.46
C GLY A 29 7.11 3.02 11.09
N ILE A 30 6.06 2.95 10.29
CA ILE A 30 4.72 2.59 10.76
C ILE A 30 4.67 1.12 11.20
N VAL A 31 5.24 0.22 10.41
CA VAL A 31 5.28 -1.22 10.75
C VAL A 31 6.03 -1.43 12.07
N SER A 32 7.18 -0.79 12.21
CA SER A 32 7.99 -0.87 13.44
C SER A 32 7.22 -0.35 14.65
N ALA A 33 6.57 0.82 14.50
CA ALA A 33 5.78 1.40 15.58
C ALA A 33 4.63 0.49 16.01
N LEU A 34 3.93 -0.10 15.05
CA LEU A 34 2.83 -1.02 15.34
C LEU A 34 3.31 -2.29 16.03
N LYS A 35 4.44 -2.87 15.57
CA LYS A 35 5.01 -4.08 16.17
C LYS A 35 5.50 -3.84 17.59
N GLU A 36 6.08 -2.67 17.85
CA GLU A 36 6.62 -2.32 19.16
C GLU A 36 5.57 -1.70 20.08
N ARG A 37 4.33 -1.60 19.63
CA ARG A 37 3.21 -0.99 20.36
C ARG A 37 3.51 0.46 20.75
N LYS A 38 4.28 1.16 19.90
CA LYS A 38 4.53 2.58 20.04
C LYS A 38 3.39 3.37 19.43
N ASN A 39 3.39 4.68 19.72
CA ASN A 39 2.36 5.57 19.23
C ASN A 39 2.35 5.62 17.69
N ALA A 40 1.30 5.09 17.10
CA ALA A 40 1.05 5.14 15.66
C ALA A 40 -0.35 5.73 15.47
N PRO A 41 -0.46 7.07 15.32
CA PRO A 41 -1.76 7.72 15.18
C PRO A 41 -2.54 7.22 13.97
N GLU A 42 -3.85 7.09 14.15
CA GLU A 42 -4.74 6.63 13.08
C GLU A 42 -4.58 7.45 11.79
N ARG A 43 -4.45 8.77 11.94
CA ARG A 43 -4.26 9.67 10.80
C ARG A 43 -3.02 9.31 9.97
N ASP A 44 -1.93 8.97 10.63
CA ASP A 44 -0.67 8.63 9.95
C ASP A 44 -0.80 7.32 9.19
N ILE A 45 -1.45 6.33 9.79
CA ILE A 45 -1.71 5.04 9.16
C ILE A 45 -2.64 5.23 7.96
N GLU A 46 -3.72 5.98 8.14
CA GLU A 46 -4.68 6.27 7.08
C GLU A 46 -4.01 6.95 5.89
N ARG A 47 -3.20 7.97 6.17
CA ARG A 47 -2.51 8.72 5.12
C ARG A 47 -1.54 7.82 4.34
N LEU A 48 -0.82 6.97 5.04
CA LEU A 48 0.11 6.03 4.39
C LEU A 48 -0.66 5.02 3.53
N LEU A 49 -1.72 4.42 4.08
CA LEU A 49 -2.53 3.45 3.33
C LEU A 49 -3.16 4.08 2.09
N ASP A 50 -3.67 5.31 2.21
CA ASP A 50 -4.19 6.04 1.05
C ASP A 50 -3.13 6.23 -0.02
N GLY A 51 -1.91 6.56 0.38
CA GLY A 51 -0.81 6.79 -0.56
C GLY A 51 -0.36 5.54 -1.27
N ILE A 52 -0.25 4.42 -0.56
CA ILE A 52 0.24 3.17 -1.17
C ILE A 52 -0.85 2.34 -1.82
N LEU A 53 -2.12 2.64 -1.57
CA LEU A 53 -3.25 1.91 -2.17
C LEU A 53 -3.16 1.90 -3.69
N ASP A 54 -2.81 3.02 -4.29
CA ASP A 54 -2.70 3.15 -5.75
C ASP A 54 -1.59 2.30 -6.35
N PHE A 55 -0.64 1.85 -5.53
CA PHE A 55 0.50 1.05 -5.98
C PHE A 55 0.38 -0.42 -5.60
N CYS A 56 -0.77 -0.85 -5.08
CA CYS A 56 -0.95 -2.23 -4.61
C CYS A 56 -1.10 -3.27 -5.72
N PHE A 57 -0.99 -2.87 -6.98
CA PHE A 57 -0.76 -3.80 -8.08
C PHE A 57 0.68 -4.37 -8.05
N ASP A 58 1.58 -3.71 -7.36
CA ASP A 58 2.95 -4.16 -7.13
C ASP A 58 2.98 -5.02 -5.86
N GLU A 59 3.58 -6.20 -5.94
CA GLU A 59 3.60 -7.17 -4.85
C GLU A 59 4.22 -6.63 -3.57
N ARG A 60 5.25 -5.78 -3.68
CA ARG A 60 5.92 -5.21 -2.52
C ARG A 60 4.99 -4.28 -1.75
N PHE A 61 4.30 -3.41 -2.46
CA PHE A 61 3.31 -2.51 -1.86
C PHE A 61 2.15 -3.28 -1.27
N ARG A 62 1.64 -4.28 -1.99
CA ARG A 62 0.51 -5.08 -1.52
C ARG A 62 0.85 -5.81 -0.23
N ALA A 63 2.02 -6.42 -0.17
CA ALA A 63 2.46 -7.15 1.03
C ALA A 63 2.52 -6.23 2.24
N LYS A 64 3.06 -5.03 2.07
CA LYS A 64 3.16 -4.06 3.17
C LYS A 64 1.80 -3.47 3.53
N PHE A 65 0.96 -3.22 2.55
CA PHE A 65 -0.40 -2.76 2.78
C PHE A 65 -1.16 -3.77 3.68
N ASP A 66 -1.12 -5.04 3.30
CA ASP A 66 -1.78 -6.11 4.05
C ASP A 66 -1.20 -6.25 5.45
N GLU A 67 0.11 -6.13 5.59
CA GLU A 67 0.79 -6.18 6.89
C GLU A 67 0.33 -5.05 7.80
N ILE A 68 0.27 -3.82 7.28
CA ILE A 68 -0.18 -2.66 8.06
C ILE A 68 -1.63 -2.83 8.49
N CYS A 69 -2.49 -3.30 7.59
CA CYS A 69 -3.89 -3.56 7.94
C CYS A 69 -4.00 -4.59 9.06
N LEU A 70 -3.22 -5.67 8.98
CA LEU A 70 -3.23 -6.72 9.99
C LEU A 70 -2.74 -6.19 11.34
N LEU A 71 -1.63 -5.46 11.35
CA LEU A 71 -1.04 -4.94 12.58
C LEU A 71 -1.92 -3.86 13.23
N SER A 72 -2.66 -3.09 12.43
CA SER A 72 -3.52 -2.03 12.96
C SER A 72 -4.92 -2.52 13.37
N GLU A 73 -5.25 -3.77 13.08
CA GLU A 73 -6.58 -4.31 13.33
C GLU A 73 -7.00 -4.22 14.81
N THR A 74 -6.08 -4.44 15.73
CA THR A 74 -6.35 -4.37 17.17
C THR A 74 -6.62 -2.95 17.64
N LEU A 75 -5.84 -1.98 17.13
CA LEU A 75 -5.95 -0.58 17.54
C LEU A 75 -7.08 0.15 16.83
N TYR A 76 -7.23 -0.09 15.54
CA TYR A 76 -8.16 0.62 14.68
C TYR A 76 -8.90 -0.36 13.77
N PRO A 77 -9.81 -1.17 14.34
CA PRO A 77 -10.48 -2.24 13.57
C PRO A 77 -11.30 -1.71 12.38
N GLN A 78 -11.97 -0.57 12.54
CA GLN A 78 -12.77 0.00 11.46
C GLN A 78 -11.89 0.48 10.30
N LEU A 79 -10.77 1.10 10.62
CA LEU A 79 -9.80 1.53 9.62
C LEU A 79 -9.26 0.33 8.85
N SER A 80 -8.84 -0.70 9.57
CA SER A 80 -8.30 -1.92 8.97
C SER A 80 -9.31 -2.57 8.03
N GLN A 81 -10.55 -2.73 8.47
CA GLN A 81 -11.60 -3.33 7.66
C GLN A 81 -11.89 -2.52 6.41
N ALA A 82 -11.96 -1.19 6.55
CA ALA A 82 -12.23 -0.31 5.42
C ALA A 82 -11.15 -0.44 4.33
N TYR A 83 -9.88 -0.41 4.72
CA TYR A 83 -8.79 -0.48 3.75
C TYR A 83 -8.61 -1.88 3.16
N LYS A 84 -8.89 -2.92 3.91
CA LYS A 84 -8.92 -4.28 3.36
C LYS A 84 -9.96 -4.38 2.25
N ARG A 85 -11.13 -3.75 2.44
CA ARG A 85 -12.18 -3.72 1.42
C ARG A 85 -11.76 -2.89 0.21
N TYR A 86 -11.16 -1.73 0.44
CA TYR A 86 -10.72 -0.83 -0.65
C TYR A 86 -9.73 -1.51 -1.57
N VAL A 87 -8.75 -2.21 -1.03
CA VAL A 87 -7.73 -2.86 -1.86
C VAL A 87 -8.32 -4.01 -2.67
N VAL A 88 -9.25 -4.76 -2.09
CA VAL A 88 -9.95 -5.82 -2.80
C VAL A 88 -10.83 -5.23 -3.91
N ASP A 89 -11.60 -4.20 -3.60
CA ASP A 89 -12.48 -3.55 -4.58
C ASP A 89 -11.70 -2.93 -5.73
N LEU A 90 -10.54 -2.34 -5.44
CA LEU A 90 -9.74 -1.66 -6.45
C LEU A 90 -8.93 -2.63 -7.31
N TRP A 91 -8.32 -3.65 -6.71
CA TRP A 91 -7.34 -4.49 -7.40
C TRP A 91 -7.76 -5.95 -7.58
N ASP A 92 -8.49 -6.53 -6.65
CA ASP A 92 -8.78 -7.96 -6.66
C ASP A 92 -10.08 -8.31 -7.40
N LYS A 93 -11.04 -7.40 -7.46
CA LYS A 93 -12.34 -7.68 -8.09
C LYS A 93 -12.25 -8.00 -9.58
N GLU A 94 -11.29 -7.42 -10.27
CA GLU A 94 -11.09 -7.69 -11.68
C GLU A 94 -10.63 -9.12 -11.97
N LEU A 95 -10.07 -9.78 -10.96
CA LEU A 95 -9.58 -11.15 -11.09
C LEU A 95 -10.70 -12.19 -10.98
N GLU A 96 -11.87 -11.80 -10.48
CA GLU A 96 -13.01 -12.70 -10.30
C GLU A 96 -13.88 -12.82 -11.56
N GLU A 97 -13.66 -11.98 -12.55
CA GLU A 97 -14.34 -12.04 -13.82
C GLU A 97 -13.55 -12.92 -14.79
#